data_3308b7d26259bf4e1e9c274f1b89052c
#
_entry.id   3308b7d26259bf4e1e9c274f1b89052c
#
_cell.length_a   1.000
_cell.length_b   1.000
_cell.length_c   1.000
_cell.angle_alpha   90.00
_cell.angle_beta   90.00
_cell.angle_gamma   90.00
#
_symmetry.space_group_name_H-M   'P 1'
#
loop_
_entity.id
_entity.type
_entity.pdbx_description
1 polymer ?
#
loop_
_entity_poly.entity_id
_entity_poly.type
_entity_poly.pdbx_seq_one_letter_code
_entity_poly.pdbx_strand_id
1 'polypeptide(L)'
;MKKIVILLGMGMLLFSCSPPENPYVSTGEVTEITSTTAICTGNVTADGGAAIIARGVCWSTLQFPTISDTKTSSGTGLGIFTSNINGLSPNITFYVRAYASNSVGTAYGEQKVFTTKQEMPTV
;
A
#
# COMPACT_ATOMS: atom_id res chain seq x y z
N MET A 1 41.75 -2.00 -28.92
CA MET A 1 41.38 -1.92 -28.56
C MET A 1 40.94 -1.80 -28.09
N LYS A 2 40.83 -1.66 -27.93
CA LYS A 2 40.31 -1.38 -27.50
C LYS A 2 39.65 -1.10 -27.02
N LYS A 3 39.47 -0.97 -26.99
CA LYS A 3 38.72 -0.60 -26.55
C LYS A 3 38.01 -0.47 -25.97
N ILE A 4 38.19 -0.43 -26.18
CA ILE A 4 37.43 -0.21 -25.68
C ILE A 4 36.73 0.00 -25.03
N VAL A 5 36.99 0.07 -25.24
CA VAL A 5 36.35 0.36 -24.68
C VAL A 5 35.60 0.52 -24.12
N ILE A 6 35.72 0.56 -24.26
CA ILE A 6 35.01 0.84 -23.75
C ILE A 6 34.32 1.01 -23.25
N LEU A 7 34.44 0.97 -23.45
CA LEU A 7 33.77 1.20 -23.00
C LEU A 7 33.30 1.38 -22.41
N LEU A 8 33.49 1.41 -22.48
CA LEU A 8 33.02 1.63 -21.85
C LEU A 8 32.47 1.91 -21.33
N GLY A 9 32.57 2.09 -21.31
CA GLY A 9 32.05 2.46 -20.80
C GLY A 9 31.36 2.59 -20.57
N MET A 10 31.05 2.86 -20.68
CA MET A 10 30.36 2.82 -20.45
C MET A 10 29.86 2.50 -19.64
N GLY A 11 30.14 2.11 -19.47
CA GLY A 11 29.32 1.65 -18.57
C GLY A 11 28.77 2.52 -17.67
N MET A 12 28.81 3.16 -17.60
CA MET A 12 28.41 3.86 -16.81
C MET A 12 27.24 4.21 -16.79
N LEU A 13 26.87 4.31 -17.28
CA LEU A 13 25.82 4.76 -17.30
C LEU A 13 24.84 4.00 -17.02
N LEU A 14 24.86 3.11 -17.20
CA LEU A 14 23.90 2.35 -17.08
C LEU A 14 23.48 2.13 -15.77
N PHE A 15 24.17 2.35 -14.85
CA PHE A 15 23.74 2.15 -13.56
C PHE A 15 22.59 3.01 -13.21
N SER A 16 22.30 4.01 -13.91
CA SER A 16 21.16 4.84 -13.63
C SER A 16 19.92 4.38 -14.36
N CYS A 17 19.97 3.28 -15.04
CA CYS A 17 18.88 2.86 -15.89
C CYS A 17 18.29 1.54 -15.49
N SER A 18 18.08 1.34 -14.19
CA SER A 18 17.36 0.18 -13.74
C SER A 18 15.93 0.22 -14.23
N PRO A 19 15.39 -0.90 -14.69
CA PRO A 19 13.98 -0.91 -15.09
C PRO A 19 13.11 -0.63 -13.87
N PRO A 20 11.95 -0.02 -14.08
CA PRO A 20 11.04 0.21 -12.95
C PRO A 20 10.51 -1.11 -12.42
N GLU A 21 10.16 -1.09 -11.16
CA GLU A 21 9.64 -2.26 -10.46
C GLU A 21 8.45 -1.83 -9.61
N ASN A 22 7.84 -2.79 -8.93
CA ASN A 22 6.73 -2.48 -8.04
C ASN A 22 7.16 -1.56 -6.92
N PRO A 23 6.25 -0.76 -6.37
CA PRO A 23 6.58 0.10 -5.24
C PRO A 23 6.88 -0.69 -3.98
N TYR A 24 7.38 0.00 -2.97
CA TYR A 24 7.57 -0.55 -1.63
C TYR A 24 6.64 0.20 -0.68
N VAL A 25 5.82 -0.54 0.04
CA VAL A 25 4.81 0.06 0.93
C VAL A 25 4.72 -0.77 2.20
N SER A 26 4.50 -0.10 3.33
CA SER A 26 4.27 -0.78 4.59
C SER A 26 2.90 -0.40 5.14
N THR A 27 2.30 -1.33 5.88
CA THR A 27 1.01 -1.12 6.53
C THR A 27 1.27 -0.64 7.96
N GLY A 28 0.66 0.49 8.32
CA GLY A 28 0.77 1.01 9.66
C GLY A 28 -0.29 0.43 10.58
N GLU A 29 -0.43 1.04 11.74
CA GLU A 29 -1.37 0.58 12.75
C GLU A 29 -2.80 0.92 12.37
N VAL A 30 -3.72 0.07 12.82
CA VAL A 30 -5.15 0.35 12.73
C VAL A 30 -5.56 0.98 14.06
N THR A 31 -6.16 2.16 13.99
CA THR A 31 -6.54 2.92 15.18
C THR A 31 -7.98 3.39 15.04
N GLU A 32 -8.52 3.95 16.13
CA GLU A 32 -9.85 4.56 16.15
C GLU A 32 -10.90 3.58 15.64
N ILE A 33 -10.82 2.34 16.10
CA ILE A 33 -11.74 1.30 15.69
C ILE A 33 -13.07 1.51 16.41
N THR A 34 -14.14 1.59 15.61
CA THR A 34 -15.51 1.67 16.15
C THR A 34 -16.26 0.43 15.67
N SER A 35 -17.57 0.45 15.79
CA SER A 35 -18.39 -0.64 15.30
C SER A 35 -18.47 -0.67 13.79
N THR A 36 -18.24 0.46 13.11
CA THR A 36 -18.42 0.55 11.66
C THR A 36 -17.27 1.26 10.93
N THR A 37 -16.28 1.77 11.66
CA THR A 37 -15.18 2.53 11.05
C THR A 37 -13.87 2.19 11.70
N ALA A 38 -12.79 2.54 11.02
CA ALA A 38 -11.43 2.44 11.57
C ALA A 38 -10.53 3.38 10.77
N ILE A 39 -9.33 3.61 11.28
CA ILE A 39 -8.33 4.40 10.58
C ILE A 39 -7.08 3.54 10.45
N CYS A 40 -6.51 3.51 9.25
CA CYS A 40 -5.27 2.78 9.02
C CYS A 40 -4.31 3.67 8.26
N THR A 41 -3.06 3.67 8.66
CA THR A 41 -2.03 4.41 7.95
C THR A 41 -1.22 3.46 7.09
N GLY A 42 -0.55 4.04 6.10
CA GLY A 42 0.40 3.32 5.28
C GLY A 42 1.56 4.22 4.97
N ASN A 43 2.62 3.67 4.46
CA ASN A 43 3.82 4.43 4.12
C ASN A 43 4.43 3.87 2.85
N VAL A 44 4.44 4.69 1.80
CA VAL A 44 5.11 4.33 0.55
C VAL A 44 6.56 4.78 0.67
N THR A 45 7.45 3.82 0.86
CA THR A 45 8.85 4.11 1.13
C THR A 45 9.69 4.26 -0.12
N ALA A 46 9.24 3.67 -1.23
CA ALA A 46 9.92 3.82 -2.52
C ALA A 46 8.92 3.64 -3.63
N ASP A 47 9.12 4.35 -4.74
CA ASP A 47 8.20 4.28 -5.86
C ASP A 47 8.61 3.23 -6.91
N GLY A 48 9.73 2.56 -6.70
CA GLY A 48 10.19 1.54 -7.63
C GLY A 48 10.71 2.08 -8.96
N GLY A 49 10.88 3.38 -9.07
CA GLY A 49 11.37 4.00 -10.31
C GLY A 49 10.26 4.47 -11.23
N ALA A 50 9.01 4.41 -10.81
CA ALA A 50 7.88 4.93 -11.56
C ALA A 50 6.93 5.59 -10.58
N ALA A 51 6.32 6.70 -10.98
CA ALA A 51 5.50 7.50 -10.07
C ALA A 51 4.35 6.68 -9.50
N ILE A 52 4.06 6.91 -8.23
CA ILE A 52 2.92 6.26 -7.55
C ILE A 52 1.65 6.96 -8.03
N ILE A 53 0.79 6.19 -8.68
CA ILE A 53 -0.46 6.72 -9.24
C ILE A 53 -1.66 6.44 -8.37
N ALA A 54 -1.54 5.54 -7.39
CA ALA A 54 -2.62 5.26 -6.44
C ALA A 54 -2.02 4.65 -5.19
N ARG A 55 -2.61 4.96 -4.05
CA ARG A 55 -2.21 4.37 -2.77
C ARG A 55 -3.40 4.43 -1.83
N GLY A 56 -3.40 3.54 -0.85
CA GLY A 56 -4.48 3.47 0.14
C GLY A 56 -4.38 2.18 0.92
N VAL A 57 -5.52 1.73 1.44
CA VAL A 57 -5.61 0.44 2.11
C VAL A 57 -6.75 -0.36 1.50
N CYS A 58 -6.63 -1.68 1.54
CA CYS A 58 -7.70 -2.58 1.13
C CYS A 58 -7.97 -3.54 2.26
N TRP A 59 -9.23 -3.99 2.38
CA TRP A 59 -9.62 -4.84 3.51
C TRP A 59 -10.69 -5.83 3.07
N SER A 60 -10.77 -6.90 3.86
CA SER A 60 -11.72 -7.98 3.60
C SER A 60 -11.87 -8.78 4.89
N THR A 61 -12.91 -9.61 4.95
CA THR A 61 -13.03 -10.60 6.00
C THR A 61 -12.18 -11.83 5.72
N LEU A 62 -11.62 -11.92 4.53
CA LEU A 62 -10.68 -12.99 4.15
C LEU A 62 -9.26 -12.46 4.20
N GLN A 63 -8.32 -13.37 4.41
CA GLN A 63 -6.91 -13.00 4.49
C GLN A 63 -6.38 -12.51 3.14
N PHE A 64 -5.38 -11.65 3.21
CA PHE A 64 -4.65 -11.13 2.06
C PHE A 64 -5.54 -10.39 1.07
N PRO A 65 -6.21 -9.32 1.55
CA PRO A 65 -7.04 -8.52 0.65
C PRO A 65 -6.21 -7.89 -0.47
N THR A 66 -6.85 -7.66 -1.60
CA THR A 66 -6.23 -7.05 -2.75
C THR A 66 -7.03 -5.82 -3.18
N ILE A 67 -6.55 -5.12 -4.20
CA ILE A 67 -7.27 -3.96 -4.71
C ILE A 67 -8.57 -4.34 -5.42
N SER A 68 -8.84 -5.63 -5.60
CA SER A 68 -10.14 -6.10 -6.06
C SER A 68 -11.17 -6.12 -4.94
N ASP A 69 -10.72 -6.07 -3.70
CA ASP A 69 -11.61 -5.95 -2.54
C ASP A 69 -11.93 -4.50 -2.27
N THR A 70 -12.65 -4.22 -1.20
CA THR A 70 -12.96 -2.84 -0.82
C THR A 70 -11.66 -2.12 -0.47
N LYS A 71 -11.51 -0.90 -0.95
CA LYS A 71 -10.27 -0.16 -0.74
C LYS A 71 -10.54 1.33 -0.64
N THR A 72 -9.56 2.05 -0.14
CA THR A 72 -9.56 3.50 -0.14
C THR A 72 -8.61 4.00 -1.23
N SER A 73 -8.72 5.27 -1.54
CA SER A 73 -7.77 5.97 -2.39
C SER A 73 -7.30 7.19 -1.60
N SER A 74 -6.02 7.23 -1.29
CA SER A 74 -5.45 8.22 -0.38
C SER A 74 -4.37 9.04 -1.08
N GLY A 75 -4.61 9.39 -2.32
CA GLY A 75 -3.72 10.25 -3.07
C GLY A 75 -2.66 9.49 -3.84
N THR A 76 -1.58 10.19 -4.10
CA THR A 76 -0.46 9.67 -4.90
C THR A 76 0.84 10.05 -4.22
N GLY A 77 1.94 9.49 -4.72
CA GLY A 77 3.27 9.88 -4.27
C GLY A 77 3.77 9.07 -3.10
N LEU A 78 4.93 9.47 -2.62
CA LEU A 78 5.64 8.81 -1.52
C LEU A 78 5.14 9.33 -0.18
N GLY A 79 5.51 8.61 0.89
CA GLY A 79 5.32 9.07 2.25
C GLY A 79 4.17 8.39 2.96
N ILE A 80 3.90 8.90 4.14
CA ILE A 80 2.87 8.37 5.02
C ILE A 80 1.52 8.92 4.57
N PHE A 81 0.51 8.06 4.55
CA PHE A 81 -0.85 8.47 4.26
C PHE A 81 -1.79 7.86 5.28
N THR A 82 -2.94 8.47 5.43
CA THR A 82 -3.98 8.01 6.35
C THR A 82 -5.22 7.68 5.54
N SER A 83 -5.80 6.51 5.82
CA SER A 83 -7.03 6.08 5.17
C SER A 83 -8.13 5.88 6.19
N ASN A 84 -9.30 6.40 5.88
CA ASN A 84 -10.49 6.19 6.70
C ASN A 84 -11.25 5.00 6.13
N ILE A 85 -11.49 4.00 6.96
CA ILE A 85 -12.21 2.80 6.58
C ILE A 85 -13.62 2.93 7.12
N ASN A 86 -14.61 2.85 6.23
CA ASN A 86 -16.01 3.05 6.59
C ASN A 86 -16.83 1.87 6.11
N GLY A 87 -18.08 1.81 6.55
CA GLY A 87 -19.01 0.81 6.05
C GLY A 87 -18.76 -0.58 6.57
N LEU A 88 -18.08 -0.69 7.70
CA LEU A 88 -17.80 -2.00 8.31
C LEU A 88 -19.01 -2.49 9.07
N SER A 89 -19.06 -3.81 9.28
CA SER A 89 -20.09 -4.43 10.13
C SER A 89 -19.56 -4.56 11.55
N PRO A 90 -20.43 -4.42 12.56
CA PRO A 90 -19.98 -4.55 13.96
C PRO A 90 -19.55 -5.96 14.31
N ASN A 91 -18.60 -6.07 15.23
CA ASN A 91 -18.17 -7.32 15.82
C ASN A 91 -17.68 -8.32 14.77
N ILE A 92 -16.94 -7.83 13.78
CA ILE A 92 -16.40 -8.63 12.68
C ILE A 92 -14.90 -8.43 12.64
N THR A 93 -14.18 -9.50 12.37
CA THR A 93 -12.73 -9.44 12.16
C THR A 93 -12.43 -9.16 10.70
N PHE A 94 -11.60 -8.16 10.46
CA PHE A 94 -11.18 -7.75 9.13
C PHE A 94 -9.67 -7.85 9.01
N TYR A 95 -9.22 -8.10 7.79
CA TYR A 95 -7.81 -8.06 7.42
C TYR A 95 -7.60 -6.86 6.52
N VAL A 96 -6.49 -6.16 6.72
CA VAL A 96 -6.22 -4.93 5.98
C VAL A 96 -4.76 -4.89 5.57
N ARG A 97 -4.50 -4.37 4.37
CA ARG A 97 -3.14 -4.14 3.88
C ARG A 97 -3.10 -2.77 3.21
N ALA A 98 -1.99 -2.08 3.38
CA ALA A 98 -1.72 -0.91 2.56
C ALA A 98 -1.34 -1.36 1.16
N TYR A 99 -1.63 -0.53 0.16
CA TYR A 99 -1.24 -0.81 -1.21
C TYR A 99 -0.69 0.46 -1.85
N ALA A 100 0.13 0.26 -2.86
CA ALA A 100 0.60 1.35 -3.71
C ALA A 100 0.79 0.80 -5.11
N SER A 101 0.40 1.58 -6.10
CA SER A 101 0.46 1.17 -7.50
C SER A 101 1.28 2.18 -8.31
N ASN A 102 2.08 1.66 -9.22
CA ASN A 102 2.74 2.48 -10.24
C ASN A 102 2.46 1.83 -11.59
N SER A 103 3.13 2.26 -12.64
CA SER A 103 2.88 1.74 -13.99
C SER A 103 3.27 0.27 -14.15
N VAL A 104 4.08 -0.27 -13.25
CA VAL A 104 4.50 -1.67 -13.30
C VAL A 104 3.46 -2.58 -12.65
N GLY A 105 2.92 -2.18 -11.51
CA GLY A 105 1.95 -3.01 -10.80
C GLY A 105 1.66 -2.49 -9.41
N THR A 106 1.03 -3.33 -8.62
CA THR A 106 0.60 -2.98 -7.26
C THR A 106 1.39 -3.80 -6.24
N ALA A 107 1.87 -3.12 -5.23
CA ALA A 107 2.53 -3.76 -4.09
C ALA A 107 1.64 -3.62 -2.86
N TYR A 108 1.83 -4.52 -1.91
CA TYR A 108 1.06 -4.55 -0.67
C TYR A 108 2.01 -4.58 0.51
N GLY A 109 1.61 -3.89 1.57
CA GLY A 109 2.31 -3.99 2.85
C GLY A 109 1.90 -5.24 3.61
N GLU A 110 2.40 -5.36 4.84
CA GLU A 110 2.06 -6.50 5.68
C GLU A 110 0.57 -6.49 6.02
N GLN A 111 0.03 -7.69 6.23
CA GLN A 111 -1.36 -7.81 6.62
C GLN A 111 -1.51 -7.51 8.11
N LYS A 112 -2.45 -6.67 8.43
CA LYS A 112 -2.86 -6.41 9.81
C LYS A 112 -4.27 -6.93 10.01
N VAL A 113 -4.62 -7.22 11.25
CA VAL A 113 -5.94 -7.73 11.58
C VAL A 113 -6.54 -6.85 12.66
N PHE A 114 -7.84 -6.60 12.55
CA PHE A 114 -8.55 -5.85 13.58
C PHE A 114 -9.99 -6.35 13.63
N THR A 115 -10.64 -6.12 14.77
CA THR A 115 -12.03 -6.50 14.98
C THR A 115 -12.80 -5.25 15.34
N THR A 116 -13.92 -5.01 14.65
CA THR A 116 -14.78 -3.88 14.95
C THR A 116 -15.45 -4.11 16.29
N LYS A 117 -15.85 -3.02 16.91
CA LYS A 117 -16.52 -3.09 18.20
C LYS A 117 -17.95 -3.58 18.04
N GLN A 118 -18.49 -4.11 19.11
CA GLN A 118 -19.88 -4.48 19.15
C GLN A 118 -20.71 -3.20 19.12
N GLU A 119 -21.84 -3.28 18.42
CA GLU A 119 -22.73 -2.13 18.36
C GLU A 119 -23.34 -1.89 19.72
N MET A 120 -23.43 -0.63 20.13
CA MET A 120 -24.02 -0.28 21.42
C MET A 120 -25.51 -0.57 21.38
N PRO A 121 -26.07 -1.19 22.43
CA PRO A 121 -27.52 -1.42 22.45
C PRO A 121 -28.28 -0.10 22.51
N THR A 122 -29.42 -0.10 21.87
CA THR A 122 -30.34 1.05 21.89
C THR A 122 -31.24 0.93 23.10
N VAL A 123 -31.47 2.01 23.77
CA VAL A 123 -32.40 2.02 24.90
C VAL A 123 -33.66 2.80 24.57
#